data_0fbc146758b3689a99ee0c4afd17a1c5
#
_entry.id   0fbc146758b3689a99ee0c4afd17a1c5
#
_cell.length_a   1.000
_cell.length_b   1.000
_cell.length_c   1.000
_cell.angle_alpha   90.00
_cell.angle_beta   90.00
_cell.angle_gamma   90.00
#
_symmetry.space_group_name_H-M   'P 1'
#
loop_
_entity.id
_entity.type
_entity.pdbx_description
1 polymer ?
#
loop_
_entity_poly.entity_id
_entity_poly.type
_entity_poly.pdbx_seq_one_letter_code
_entity_poly.pdbx_strand_id
1 'polypeptide(L)'
;MTVDTTVTVLEIQEEKIPEITDEWLARHLPVFKSVADLRADIASKLEAETKKAHDDYLRQLAIAELARRFQGHIPDEAYDAMRDNFFRSLDQQLQAQHMSYDDYVEQQGGKQQFSMMVMMQVREMLVEGYALDALFAHEGLATTDDDYLAAARQINPQAKPEDTRKQLERSGRGFILHETAERYAATEYLLEHADVKIAER
;
A
#
# COMPACT_ATOMS: atom_id res chain seq x y z
N MET A 1 -19.13 24.15 31.97
CA MET A 1 -20.00 25.02 31.17
C MET A 1 -21.06 24.10 30.57
N THR A 2 -22.31 24.22 30.93
CA THR A 2 -23.41 23.40 30.39
C THR A 2 -23.95 24.17 29.17
N VAL A 3 -23.99 23.54 28.01
CA VAL A 3 -24.54 24.14 26.79
C VAL A 3 -25.84 23.41 26.48
N ASP A 4 -26.94 24.11 26.47
CA ASP A 4 -28.25 23.58 26.06
C ASP A 4 -28.39 23.79 24.56
N THR A 5 -28.56 22.69 23.84
CA THR A 5 -28.73 22.71 22.38
C THR A 5 -30.11 22.21 22.00
N THR A 6 -30.86 23.02 21.26
CA THR A 6 -32.18 22.63 20.73
C THR A 6 -31.99 22.22 19.25
N VAL A 7 -32.36 20.98 18.92
CA VAL A 7 -32.33 20.46 17.56
C VAL A 7 -33.74 20.32 17.03
N THR A 8 -34.02 20.97 15.88
CA THR A 8 -35.30 20.86 15.19
C THR A 8 -35.10 20.11 13.89
N VAL A 9 -35.81 18.99 13.74
CA VAL A 9 -35.80 18.23 12.44
C VAL A 9 -36.69 19.00 11.46
N LEU A 10 -36.08 19.51 10.39
CA LEU A 10 -36.78 20.30 9.37
C LEU A 10 -37.35 19.42 8.24
N GLU A 11 -36.68 18.31 7.91
CA GLU A 11 -37.06 17.42 6.83
C GLU A 11 -36.56 16.02 7.11
N ILE A 12 -37.36 15.02 6.76
CA ILE A 12 -36.97 13.62 6.71
C ILE A 12 -36.99 13.18 5.26
N GLN A 13 -35.84 12.84 4.71
CA GLN A 13 -35.71 12.34 3.35
C GLN A 13 -35.63 10.82 3.36
N GLU A 14 -36.44 10.18 2.52
CA GLU A 14 -36.38 8.74 2.26
C GLU A 14 -35.70 8.51 0.91
N GLU A 15 -34.58 7.78 0.93
CA GLU A 15 -33.90 7.37 -0.28
C GLU A 15 -34.57 6.12 -0.87
N LYS A 16 -35.26 6.28 -1.99
CA LYS A 16 -35.85 5.15 -2.72
C LYS A 16 -34.83 4.57 -3.68
N ILE A 17 -34.28 3.43 -3.31
CA ILE A 17 -33.39 2.66 -4.18
C ILE A 17 -34.26 1.97 -5.24
N PRO A 18 -34.03 2.23 -6.55
CA PRO A 18 -34.78 1.60 -7.61
C PRO A 18 -34.46 0.10 -7.69
N GLU A 19 -35.43 -0.70 -8.10
CA GLU A 19 -35.16 -2.10 -8.43
C GLU A 19 -34.32 -2.17 -9.71
N ILE A 20 -33.20 -2.89 -9.63
CA ILE A 20 -32.29 -3.06 -10.76
C ILE A 20 -32.85 -4.18 -11.64
N THR A 21 -33.50 -3.80 -12.74
CA THR A 21 -34.02 -4.70 -13.79
C THR A 21 -33.15 -4.60 -15.05
N ASP A 22 -33.36 -5.54 -15.99
CA ASP A 22 -32.65 -5.51 -17.27
C ASP A 22 -33.01 -4.24 -18.08
N GLU A 23 -34.28 -3.74 -17.96
CA GLU A 23 -34.69 -2.49 -18.58
C GLU A 23 -34.01 -1.27 -17.91
N TRP A 24 -33.82 -1.30 -16.59
CA TRP A 24 -33.09 -0.27 -15.88
C TRP A 24 -31.63 -0.25 -16.32
N LEU A 25 -30.98 -1.42 -16.45
CA LEU A 25 -29.60 -1.55 -16.92
C LEU A 25 -29.43 -1.02 -18.35
N ALA A 26 -30.34 -1.34 -19.24
CA ALA A 26 -30.28 -0.89 -20.63
C ALA A 26 -30.29 0.65 -20.76
N ARG A 27 -30.88 1.36 -19.78
CA ARG A 27 -30.94 2.83 -19.77
C ARG A 27 -29.76 3.49 -19.06
N HIS A 28 -29.27 2.85 -17.96
CA HIS A 28 -28.32 3.50 -17.06
C HIS A 28 -26.90 2.91 -17.17
N LEU A 29 -26.79 1.61 -17.46
CA LEU A 29 -25.53 0.89 -17.59
C LEU A 29 -25.54 -0.04 -18.82
N PRO A 30 -25.60 0.50 -20.04
CA PRO A 30 -25.80 -0.27 -21.28
C PRO A 30 -24.64 -1.23 -21.62
N VAL A 31 -23.54 -1.15 -20.89
CA VAL A 31 -22.40 -2.10 -21.00
C VAL A 31 -22.78 -3.50 -20.55
N PHE A 32 -23.75 -3.66 -19.64
CA PHE A 32 -24.25 -4.93 -19.16
C PHE A 32 -25.53 -5.33 -19.88
N LYS A 33 -25.62 -6.60 -20.31
CA LYS A 33 -26.78 -7.12 -21.07
C LYS A 33 -27.93 -7.56 -20.17
N SER A 34 -27.63 -7.89 -18.90
CA SER A 34 -28.60 -8.36 -17.92
C SER A 34 -28.13 -8.12 -16.50
N VAL A 35 -29.04 -8.21 -15.53
CA VAL A 35 -28.71 -8.20 -14.09
C VAL A 35 -27.78 -9.35 -13.70
N ALA A 36 -27.93 -10.50 -14.36
CA ALA A 36 -27.05 -11.67 -14.15
C ALA A 36 -25.60 -11.35 -14.60
N ASP A 37 -25.45 -10.67 -15.73
CA ASP A 37 -24.15 -10.23 -16.28
C ASP A 37 -23.47 -9.22 -15.34
N LEU A 38 -24.21 -8.23 -14.84
CA LEU A 38 -23.71 -7.28 -13.83
C LEU A 38 -23.26 -7.99 -12.54
N ARG A 39 -24.05 -8.93 -12.05
CA ARG A 39 -23.70 -9.70 -10.84
C ARG A 39 -22.45 -10.54 -11.05
N ALA A 40 -22.30 -11.17 -12.21
CA ALA A 40 -21.10 -11.94 -12.53
C ALA A 40 -19.85 -11.06 -12.61
N ASP A 41 -19.94 -9.88 -13.21
CA ASP A 41 -18.83 -8.90 -13.26
C ASP A 41 -18.44 -8.42 -11.86
N ILE A 42 -19.42 -8.07 -11.02
CA ILE A 42 -19.18 -7.65 -9.64
C ILE A 42 -18.55 -8.80 -8.83
N ALA A 43 -19.07 -10.02 -8.93
CA ALA A 43 -18.53 -11.18 -8.24
C ALA A 43 -17.07 -11.44 -8.63
N SER A 44 -16.77 -11.41 -9.94
CA SER A 44 -15.40 -11.60 -10.45
C SER A 44 -14.44 -10.50 -9.95
N LYS A 45 -14.88 -9.24 -9.90
CA LYS A 45 -14.07 -8.14 -9.37
C LYS A 45 -13.82 -8.28 -7.87
N LEU A 46 -14.85 -8.63 -7.10
CA LEU A 46 -14.73 -8.86 -5.65
C LEU A 46 -13.81 -10.03 -5.34
N GLU A 47 -13.89 -11.12 -6.10
CA GLU A 47 -12.98 -12.26 -5.96
C GLU A 47 -11.53 -11.85 -6.24
N ALA A 48 -11.29 -11.10 -7.32
CA ALA A 48 -9.95 -10.61 -7.67
C ALA A 48 -9.39 -9.66 -6.61
N GLU A 49 -10.21 -8.71 -6.12
CA GLU A 49 -9.83 -7.78 -5.06
C GLU A 49 -9.56 -8.50 -3.74
N THR A 50 -10.42 -9.45 -3.36
CA THR A 50 -10.25 -10.24 -2.13
C THR A 50 -8.98 -11.09 -2.20
N LYS A 51 -8.74 -11.74 -3.34
CA LYS A 51 -7.50 -12.52 -3.55
C LYS A 51 -6.28 -11.61 -3.43
N LYS A 52 -6.29 -10.47 -4.12
CA LYS A 52 -5.18 -9.51 -4.04
C LYS A 52 -4.94 -9.04 -2.61
N ALA A 53 -5.99 -8.64 -1.89
CA ALA A 53 -5.87 -8.19 -0.49
C ALA A 53 -5.31 -9.31 0.42
N HIS A 54 -5.72 -10.56 0.19
CA HIS A 54 -5.19 -11.70 0.91
C HIS A 54 -3.70 -11.94 0.61
N ASP A 55 -3.32 -11.92 -0.67
CA ASP A 55 -1.94 -12.09 -1.09
C ASP A 55 -1.04 -10.96 -0.55
N ASP A 56 -1.51 -9.71 -0.57
CA ASP A 56 -0.81 -8.57 0.01
C ASP A 56 -0.66 -8.71 1.53
N TYR A 57 -1.68 -9.21 2.23
CA TYR A 57 -1.64 -9.47 3.66
C TYR A 57 -0.63 -10.58 4.02
N LEU A 58 -0.61 -11.69 3.28
CA LEU A 58 0.37 -12.76 3.48
C LEU A 58 1.79 -12.26 3.26
N ARG A 59 1.99 -11.42 2.25
CA ARG A 59 3.27 -10.78 1.95
C ARG A 59 3.77 -9.94 3.12
N GLN A 60 2.90 -9.08 3.66
CA GLN A 60 3.23 -8.26 4.83
C GLN A 60 3.56 -9.10 6.05
N LEU A 61 2.78 -10.15 6.34
CA LEU A 61 3.05 -11.06 7.46
C LEU A 61 4.39 -11.77 7.31
N ALA A 62 4.72 -12.28 6.13
CA ALA A 62 5.96 -12.97 5.88
C ALA A 62 7.17 -12.04 6.07
N ILE A 63 7.10 -10.81 5.55
CA ILE A 63 8.15 -9.80 5.73
C ILE A 63 8.30 -9.43 7.21
N ALA A 64 7.19 -9.20 7.92
CA ALA A 64 7.22 -8.89 9.35
C ALA A 64 7.83 -10.02 10.20
N GLU A 65 7.54 -11.29 9.87
CA GLU A 65 8.15 -12.44 10.54
C GLU A 65 9.65 -12.58 10.23
N LEU A 66 10.07 -12.27 9.01
CA LEU A 66 11.49 -12.18 8.66
C LEU A 66 12.17 -11.04 9.45
N ALA A 67 11.56 -9.87 9.49
CA ALA A 67 12.06 -8.68 10.17
C ALA A 67 12.26 -8.91 11.68
N ARG A 68 11.40 -9.70 12.35
CA ARG A 68 11.56 -10.10 13.75
C ARG A 68 12.82 -10.90 14.03
N ARG A 69 13.37 -11.57 13.02
CA ARG A 69 14.59 -12.38 13.12
C ARG A 69 15.84 -11.61 12.78
N PHE A 70 15.70 -10.37 12.34
CA PHE A 70 16.81 -9.51 11.97
C PHE A 70 17.72 -9.23 13.19
N GLN A 71 18.99 -9.56 13.07
CA GLN A 71 20.03 -9.35 14.07
C GLN A 71 21.17 -8.56 13.43
N GLY A 72 20.92 -7.31 13.17
CA GLY A 72 21.89 -6.43 12.53
C GLY A 72 21.90 -5.04 13.17
N HIS A 73 22.92 -4.26 12.83
CA HIS A 73 23.00 -2.85 13.15
C HIS A 73 22.66 -2.06 11.89
N ILE A 74 21.67 -1.16 12.01
CA ILE A 74 21.32 -0.23 10.95
C ILE A 74 22.02 1.09 11.27
N PRO A 75 22.82 1.66 10.35
CA PRO A 75 23.50 2.93 10.59
C PRO A 75 22.54 4.09 10.86
N ASP A 76 22.93 5.03 11.73
CA ASP A 76 22.11 6.19 12.06
C ASP A 76 21.79 7.05 10.82
N GLU A 77 22.72 7.12 9.87
CA GLU A 77 22.53 7.81 8.60
C GLU A 77 21.39 7.26 7.76
N ALA A 78 21.12 5.93 7.87
CA ALA A 78 19.98 5.31 7.19
C ALA A 78 18.66 5.75 7.82
N TYR A 79 18.61 5.88 9.15
CA TYR A 79 17.43 6.42 9.85
C TYR A 79 17.17 7.88 9.46
N ASP A 80 18.21 8.71 9.40
CA ASP A 80 18.08 10.11 9.00
C ASP A 80 17.59 10.23 7.56
N ALA A 81 18.19 9.49 6.64
CA ALA A 81 17.79 9.49 5.22
C ALA A 81 16.33 9.01 5.02
N MET A 82 15.93 7.95 5.73
CA MET A 82 14.56 7.42 5.63
C MET A 82 13.54 8.40 6.23
N ARG A 83 13.87 9.01 7.37
CA ARG A 83 13.03 10.06 7.99
C ARG A 83 12.86 11.26 7.06
N ASP A 84 13.93 11.73 6.42
CA ASP A 84 13.86 12.84 5.48
C ASP A 84 13.02 12.50 4.24
N ASN A 85 13.10 11.26 3.75
CA ASN A 85 12.24 10.76 2.67
C ASN A 85 10.78 10.70 3.10
N PHE A 86 10.50 10.23 4.31
CA PHE A 86 9.16 10.19 4.87
C PHE A 86 8.53 11.59 4.92
N PHE A 87 9.24 12.57 5.50
CA PHE A 87 8.72 13.94 5.58
C PHE A 87 8.55 14.60 4.22
N ARG A 88 9.42 14.33 3.27
CA ARG A 88 9.29 14.83 1.90
C ARG A 88 8.04 14.25 1.20
N SER A 89 7.80 12.97 1.38
CA SER A 89 6.61 12.30 0.84
C SER A 89 5.33 12.82 1.51
N LEU A 90 5.35 12.99 2.83
CA LEU A 90 4.24 13.56 3.58
C LEU A 90 3.91 14.98 3.12
N ASP A 91 4.92 15.83 2.95
CA ASP A 91 4.73 17.21 2.47
C ASP A 91 4.03 17.24 1.10
N GLN A 92 4.47 16.40 0.17
CA GLN A 92 3.82 16.26 -1.15
C GLN A 92 2.36 15.81 -1.02
N GLN A 93 2.07 14.86 -0.15
CA GLN A 93 0.71 14.37 0.09
C GLN A 93 -0.18 15.47 0.70
N LEU A 94 0.31 16.19 1.69
CA LEU A 94 -0.44 17.27 2.33
C LEU A 94 -0.73 18.42 1.37
N GLN A 95 0.23 18.77 0.53
CA GLN A 95 0.03 19.77 -0.55
C GLN A 95 -1.08 19.34 -1.52
N ALA A 96 -1.09 18.07 -1.94
CA ALA A 96 -2.12 17.53 -2.82
C ALA A 96 -3.53 17.53 -2.18
N GLN A 97 -3.59 17.40 -0.85
CA GLN A 97 -4.83 17.41 -0.07
C GLN A 97 -5.23 18.81 0.44
N HIS A 98 -4.43 19.84 0.16
CA HIS A 98 -4.61 21.20 0.69
C HIS A 98 -4.69 21.24 2.24
N MET A 99 -3.96 20.35 2.91
CA MET A 99 -3.94 20.22 4.36
C MET A 99 -2.64 20.82 4.92
N SER A 100 -2.72 21.55 6.05
CA SER A 100 -1.51 22.02 6.72
C SER A 100 -0.84 20.91 7.54
N TYR A 101 0.47 21.01 7.72
CA TYR A 101 1.22 20.08 8.57
C TYR A 101 0.71 20.07 10.02
N ASP A 102 0.41 21.24 10.58
CA ASP A 102 -0.06 21.35 11.96
C ASP A 102 -1.44 20.69 12.14
N ASP A 103 -2.37 20.87 11.20
CA ASP A 103 -3.69 20.22 11.23
C ASP A 103 -3.54 18.69 11.13
N TYR A 104 -2.65 18.21 10.28
CA TYR A 104 -2.38 16.78 10.16
C TYR A 104 -1.81 16.21 11.46
N VAL A 105 -0.83 16.87 12.06
CA VAL A 105 -0.22 16.45 13.33
C VAL A 105 -1.24 16.41 14.47
N GLU A 106 -2.14 17.39 14.55
CA GLU A 106 -3.24 17.40 15.54
C GLU A 106 -4.20 16.22 15.32
N GLN A 107 -4.54 15.89 14.07
CA GLN A 107 -5.35 14.71 13.74
C GLN A 107 -4.68 13.39 14.13
N GLN A 108 -3.34 13.35 14.14
CA GLN A 108 -2.54 12.19 14.57
C GLN A 108 -2.33 12.14 16.10
N GLY A 109 -3.02 12.98 16.87
CA GLY A 109 -2.93 13.01 18.34
C GLY A 109 -1.83 13.93 18.88
N GLY A 110 -1.39 14.90 18.08
CA GLY A 110 -0.42 15.93 18.46
C GLY A 110 1.04 15.51 18.25
N LYS A 111 1.94 16.48 18.44
CA LYS A 111 3.35 16.38 18.07
C LYS A 111 4.08 15.18 18.68
N GLN A 112 3.79 14.85 19.94
CA GLN A 112 4.48 13.76 20.63
C GLN A 112 4.08 12.39 20.06
N GLN A 113 2.79 12.16 19.88
CA GLN A 113 2.28 10.91 19.34
C GLN A 113 2.69 10.72 17.89
N PHE A 114 2.60 11.78 17.09
CA PHE A 114 3.04 11.79 15.70
C PHE A 114 4.54 11.47 15.58
N SER A 115 5.40 12.12 16.38
CA SER A 115 6.84 11.85 16.36
C SER A 115 7.17 10.38 16.72
N MET A 116 6.47 9.81 17.71
CA MET A 116 6.64 8.40 18.08
C MET A 116 6.20 7.47 16.94
N MET A 117 5.07 7.77 16.31
CA MET A 117 4.56 7.01 15.16
C MET A 117 5.57 7.01 14.00
N VAL A 118 6.09 8.19 13.64
CA VAL A 118 7.09 8.31 12.56
C VAL A 118 8.36 7.51 12.88
N MET A 119 8.85 7.59 14.12
CA MET A 119 10.03 6.85 14.53
C MET A 119 9.82 5.33 14.44
N MET A 120 8.66 4.84 14.86
CA MET A 120 8.32 3.41 14.76
C MET A 120 8.21 2.99 13.30
N GLN A 121 7.52 3.75 12.47
CA GLN A 121 7.33 3.43 11.05
C GLN A 121 8.65 3.44 10.28
N VAL A 122 9.50 4.44 10.48
CA VAL A 122 10.83 4.51 9.87
C VAL A 122 11.69 3.30 10.27
N ARG A 123 11.66 2.94 11.57
CA ARG A 123 12.38 1.76 12.05
C ARG A 123 11.88 0.47 11.40
N GLU A 124 10.57 0.28 11.33
CA GLU A 124 9.94 -0.89 10.73
C GLU A 124 10.34 -1.03 9.26
N MET A 125 10.18 0.02 8.47
CA MET A 125 10.57 0.04 7.07
C MET A 125 12.05 -0.30 6.85
N LEU A 126 12.94 0.24 7.69
CA LEU A 126 14.37 -0.05 7.60
C LEU A 126 14.68 -1.50 7.96
N VAL A 127 14.13 -2.01 9.06
CA VAL A 127 14.38 -3.40 9.49
C VAL A 127 13.86 -4.39 8.44
N GLU A 128 12.68 -4.15 7.89
CA GLU A 128 12.12 -4.97 6.82
C GLU A 128 13.00 -4.95 5.57
N GLY A 129 13.43 -3.76 5.13
CA GLY A 129 14.30 -3.62 3.97
C GLY A 129 15.64 -4.35 4.16
N TYR A 130 16.33 -4.10 5.26
CA TYR A 130 17.61 -4.76 5.56
C TYR A 130 17.48 -6.27 5.75
N ALA A 131 16.35 -6.75 6.28
CA ALA A 131 16.08 -8.17 6.41
C ALA A 131 15.92 -8.85 5.05
N LEU A 132 15.22 -8.19 4.11
CA LEU A 132 15.08 -8.68 2.73
C LEU A 132 16.41 -8.63 1.96
N ASP A 133 17.20 -7.57 2.13
CA ASP A 133 18.54 -7.45 1.53
C ASP A 133 19.45 -8.58 2.03
N ALA A 134 19.40 -8.89 3.33
CA ALA A 134 20.15 -10.00 3.92
C ALA A 134 19.68 -11.35 3.40
N LEU A 135 18.38 -11.57 3.25
CA LEU A 135 17.83 -12.80 2.67
C LEU A 135 18.28 -12.97 1.21
N PHE A 136 18.17 -11.90 0.39
CA PHE A 136 18.60 -11.91 -1.00
C PHE A 136 20.06 -12.33 -1.15
N ALA A 137 20.94 -11.73 -0.34
CA ALA A 137 22.35 -12.03 -0.34
C ALA A 137 22.67 -13.44 0.20
N HIS A 138 21.98 -13.88 1.27
CA HIS A 138 22.21 -15.19 1.91
C HIS A 138 21.87 -16.34 0.97
N GLU A 139 20.73 -16.25 0.30
CA GLU A 139 20.24 -17.29 -0.61
C GLU A 139 20.89 -17.20 -2.00
N GLY A 140 21.71 -16.18 -2.25
CA GLY A 140 22.37 -15.95 -3.55
C GLY A 140 21.38 -15.74 -4.67
N LEU A 141 20.29 -15.04 -4.40
CA LEU A 141 19.22 -14.78 -5.39
C LEU A 141 19.73 -13.88 -6.52
N ALA A 142 19.08 -13.96 -7.66
CA ALA A 142 19.34 -13.10 -8.81
C ALA A 142 18.02 -12.48 -9.29
N THR A 143 18.08 -11.22 -9.66
CA THR A 143 16.92 -10.52 -10.22
C THR A 143 16.73 -10.86 -11.69
N THR A 144 15.47 -10.97 -12.10
CA THR A 144 15.03 -11.17 -13.48
C THR A 144 14.45 -9.88 -14.08
N ASP A 145 14.21 -9.85 -15.38
CA ASP A 145 13.51 -8.72 -16.01
C ASP A 145 12.08 -8.54 -15.46
N ASP A 146 11.41 -9.62 -15.07
CA ASP A 146 10.07 -9.56 -14.47
C ASP A 146 10.10 -8.91 -13.08
N ASP A 147 11.15 -9.15 -12.28
CA ASP A 147 11.35 -8.48 -10.98
C ASP A 147 11.57 -6.98 -11.16
N TYR A 148 12.32 -6.57 -12.17
CA TYR A 148 12.48 -5.15 -12.49
C TYR A 148 11.17 -4.50 -12.93
N LEU A 149 10.33 -5.19 -13.70
CA LEU A 149 9.02 -4.69 -14.09
C LEU A 149 8.06 -4.63 -12.90
N ALA A 150 8.12 -5.61 -11.99
CA ALA A 150 7.35 -5.59 -10.76
C ALA A 150 7.78 -4.45 -9.84
N ALA A 151 9.08 -4.25 -9.64
CA ALA A 151 9.65 -3.11 -8.91
C ALA A 151 9.22 -1.76 -9.50
N ALA A 152 9.26 -1.62 -10.82
CA ALA A 152 8.82 -0.41 -11.50
C ALA A 152 7.33 -0.11 -11.27
N ARG A 153 6.46 -1.15 -11.21
CA ARG A 153 5.03 -0.99 -10.84
C ARG A 153 4.84 -0.55 -9.40
N GLN A 154 5.67 -1.06 -8.47
CA GLN A 154 5.64 -0.63 -7.07
C GLN A 154 6.05 0.83 -6.91
N ILE A 155 7.11 1.26 -7.63
CA ILE A 155 7.62 2.64 -7.56
C ILE A 155 6.63 3.64 -8.16
N ASN A 156 6.01 3.30 -9.29
CA ASN A 156 5.00 4.16 -9.92
C ASN A 156 3.83 3.35 -10.50
N PRO A 157 2.80 3.07 -9.70
CA PRO A 157 1.63 2.28 -10.13
C PRO A 157 0.80 2.92 -11.25
N GLN A 158 0.95 4.23 -11.48
CA GLN A 158 0.16 4.98 -12.48
C GLN A 158 0.82 5.00 -13.86
N ALA A 159 2.09 4.65 -13.95
CA ALA A 159 2.84 4.62 -15.20
C ALA A 159 3.05 3.19 -15.71
N LYS A 160 3.39 3.05 -17.00
CA LYS A 160 3.84 1.76 -17.52
C LYS A 160 5.19 1.40 -16.91
N PRO A 161 5.40 0.15 -16.49
CA PRO A 161 6.64 -0.28 -15.83
C PRO A 161 7.90 0.02 -16.66
N GLU A 162 7.82 -0.19 -17.96
CA GLU A 162 8.95 0.04 -18.88
C GLU A 162 9.33 1.54 -18.96
N ASP A 163 8.34 2.43 -18.85
CA ASP A 163 8.57 3.88 -18.86
C ASP A 163 9.18 4.35 -17.54
N THR A 164 8.69 3.81 -16.42
CA THR A 164 9.25 4.06 -15.07
C THR A 164 10.71 3.59 -15.01
N ARG A 165 11.02 2.38 -15.51
CA ARG A 165 12.38 1.85 -15.61
C ARG A 165 13.30 2.80 -16.39
N LYS A 166 12.91 3.17 -17.61
CA LYS A 166 13.68 4.09 -18.46
C LYS A 166 13.88 5.45 -17.81
N GLN A 167 12.86 5.97 -17.12
CA GLN A 167 12.95 7.26 -16.42
C GLN A 167 13.96 7.20 -15.28
N LEU A 168 13.93 6.15 -14.45
CA LEU A 168 14.88 5.97 -13.34
C LEU A 168 16.31 5.81 -13.83
N GLU A 169 16.53 5.00 -14.87
CA GLU A 169 17.84 4.81 -15.49
C GLU A 169 18.39 6.15 -16.04
N ARG A 170 17.59 6.89 -16.81
CA ARG A 170 18.00 8.20 -17.39
C ARG A 170 18.27 9.27 -16.33
N SER A 171 17.57 9.24 -15.20
CA SER A 171 17.76 10.19 -14.10
C SER A 171 18.89 9.84 -13.13
N GLY A 172 19.65 8.77 -13.41
CA GLY A 172 20.71 8.28 -12.52
C GLY A 172 20.19 7.62 -11.24
N ARG A 173 18.90 7.31 -11.18
CA ARG A 173 18.24 6.67 -10.02
C ARG A 173 17.97 5.18 -10.24
N GLY A 174 18.68 4.55 -11.17
CA GLY A 174 18.55 3.11 -11.44
C GLY A 174 18.83 2.23 -10.23
N PHE A 175 19.62 2.72 -9.26
CA PHE A 175 19.88 2.00 -8.01
C PHE A 175 18.59 1.76 -7.19
N ILE A 176 17.63 2.70 -7.18
CA ILE A 176 16.35 2.52 -6.50
C ILE A 176 15.57 1.35 -7.13
N LEU A 177 15.56 1.29 -8.44
CA LEU A 177 14.90 0.20 -9.16
C LEU A 177 15.57 -1.15 -8.85
N HIS A 178 16.90 -1.17 -8.81
CA HIS A 178 17.67 -2.38 -8.52
C HIS A 178 17.39 -2.90 -7.11
N GLU A 179 17.52 -2.04 -6.11
CA GLU A 179 17.21 -2.36 -4.71
C GLU A 179 15.77 -2.86 -4.53
N THR A 180 14.80 -2.20 -5.18
CA THR A 180 13.40 -2.62 -5.13
C THR A 180 13.19 -3.98 -5.80
N ALA A 181 13.88 -4.27 -6.91
CA ALA A 181 13.80 -5.55 -7.61
C ALA A 181 14.42 -6.69 -6.77
N GLU A 182 15.54 -6.45 -6.11
CA GLU A 182 16.17 -7.43 -5.20
C GLU A 182 15.25 -7.77 -4.03
N ARG A 183 14.66 -6.76 -3.39
CA ARG A 183 13.68 -6.95 -2.30
C ARG A 183 12.41 -7.62 -2.77
N TYR A 184 11.97 -7.34 -4.00
CA TYR A 184 10.84 -8.05 -4.60
C TYR A 184 11.17 -9.54 -4.78
N ALA A 185 12.29 -9.87 -5.39
CA ALA A 185 12.74 -11.26 -5.57
C ALA A 185 12.89 -11.99 -4.23
N ALA A 186 13.46 -11.33 -3.21
CA ALA A 186 13.57 -11.89 -1.86
C ALA A 186 12.19 -12.14 -1.22
N THR A 187 11.21 -11.26 -1.48
CA THR A 187 9.85 -11.43 -0.98
C THR A 187 9.14 -12.61 -1.65
N GLU A 188 9.27 -12.76 -2.97
CA GLU A 188 8.71 -13.92 -3.68
C GLU A 188 9.33 -15.23 -3.17
N TYR A 189 10.66 -15.27 -3.03
CA TYR A 189 11.36 -16.42 -2.44
C TYR A 189 10.84 -16.74 -1.03
N LEU A 190 10.67 -15.71 -0.18
CA LEU A 190 10.16 -15.87 1.18
C LEU A 190 8.75 -16.48 1.19
N LEU A 191 7.87 -16.05 0.29
CA LEU A 191 6.50 -16.54 0.20
C LEU A 191 6.45 -17.99 -0.30
N GLU A 192 7.30 -18.36 -1.25
CA GLU A 192 7.39 -19.72 -1.77
C GLU A 192 7.85 -20.73 -0.70
N HIS A 193 8.65 -20.27 0.30
CA HIS A 193 9.20 -21.11 1.35
C HIS A 193 8.51 -20.93 2.71
N ALA A 194 7.49 -20.05 2.79
CA ALA A 194 6.75 -19.81 4.02
C ALA A 194 5.74 -20.93 4.32
N ASP A 195 5.73 -21.43 5.56
CA ASP A 195 4.70 -22.34 6.07
C ASP A 195 3.50 -21.54 6.59
N VAL A 196 2.49 -21.36 5.76
CA VAL A 196 1.29 -20.58 6.10
C VAL A 196 0.25 -21.47 6.79
N LYS A 197 -0.05 -21.18 8.05
CA LYS A 197 -1.10 -21.85 8.83
C LYS A 197 -2.32 -20.94 8.98
N ILE A 198 -3.45 -21.38 8.39
CA ILE A 198 -4.73 -20.69 8.54
C ILE A 198 -5.42 -21.27 9.78
N ALA A 199 -5.60 -20.42 10.82
CA ALA A 199 -6.40 -20.80 11.97
C ALA A 199 -7.89 -20.60 11.65
N GLU A 200 -8.69 -21.66 11.69
CA GLU A 200 -10.14 -21.53 11.69
C GLU A 200 -10.59 -20.86 13.00
N ARG A 201 -11.45 -19.85 12.88
CA ARG A 201 -12.07 -19.17 14.04
C ARG A 201 -13.38 -19.84 14.42
#